data_a508a71210a97d42efb3c42fd82d7e09
#
_entry.id   a508a71210a97d42efb3c42fd82d7e09
#
_cell.length_a   1.000
_cell.length_b   1.000
_cell.length_c   1.000
_cell.angle_alpha   90.00
_cell.angle_beta   90.00
_cell.angle_gamma   90.00
#
_symmetry.space_group_name_H-M   'P 1'
#
loop_
_entity.id
_entity.type
_entity.pdbx_description
1 polymer ?
#
loop_
_entity_poly.entity_id
_entity_poly.type
_entity_poly.pdbx_seq_one_letter_code
_entity_poly.pdbx_strand_id
1 'polypeptide(L)'
;MIDLSPDDSGPRGRTRKAILEAAMTVLAENPAASLGDIATAAGVGRSTLHRHYPERTDLIRALAIHVHALSTAAIEEADPACGPPIDALRRVVECQLDLGPIFLYVYQEPTVRTDPELKAHLDTGDEAIVEVLTRVSTERAMTPPGWARRAFWALLDAGAEAAREDGTPRHQIVDAIMASLTEGTINPHRS
;
A
#
# COMPACT_ATOMS: atom_id res chain seq x y z
N MET A 1 -16.66 -13.64 9.68
CA MET A 1 -15.56 -14.58 9.37
C MET A 1 -15.10 -14.26 7.94
N ILE A 2 -14.00 -13.49 7.81
CA ILE A 2 -13.42 -13.14 6.51
C ILE A 2 -12.79 -14.41 5.98
N ASP A 3 -13.27 -14.92 4.83
CA ASP A 3 -12.65 -16.06 4.15
C ASP A 3 -11.32 -15.59 3.54
N LEU A 4 -10.24 -15.84 4.23
CA LEU A 4 -8.86 -15.52 3.85
C LEU A 4 -8.20 -16.68 3.07
N SER A 5 -8.98 -17.67 2.62
CA SER A 5 -8.43 -18.85 1.97
C SER A 5 -7.88 -18.54 0.57
N PRO A 6 -6.60 -18.79 0.32
CA PRO A 6 -5.96 -18.60 -0.98
C PRO A 6 -6.10 -19.85 -1.86
N ASP A 7 -7.30 -20.40 -2.06
CA ASP A 7 -7.48 -21.43 -3.08
C ASP A 7 -7.85 -20.79 -4.42
N ASP A 8 -6.88 -20.07 -4.99
CA ASP A 8 -6.99 -19.35 -6.26
C ASP A 8 -6.53 -20.16 -7.48
N SER A 9 -6.29 -21.47 -7.32
CA SER A 9 -5.73 -22.31 -8.40
C SER A 9 -6.74 -22.70 -9.49
N GLY A 10 -8.06 -22.58 -9.21
CA GLY A 10 -9.15 -22.95 -10.14
C GLY A 10 -9.58 -21.83 -11.09
N PRO A 11 -10.49 -22.12 -12.05
CA PRO A 11 -11.04 -21.09 -12.95
C PRO A 11 -11.71 -19.93 -12.21
N ARG A 12 -12.35 -20.21 -11.06
CA ARG A 12 -13.01 -19.22 -10.23
C ARG A 12 -12.00 -18.27 -9.56
N GLY A 13 -10.87 -18.80 -9.09
CA GLY A 13 -9.77 -18.01 -8.52
C GLY A 13 -9.11 -17.13 -9.57
N ARG A 14 -8.83 -17.64 -10.76
CA ARG A 14 -8.30 -16.82 -11.86
C ARG A 14 -9.22 -15.65 -12.22
N THR A 15 -10.53 -15.87 -12.26
CA THR A 15 -11.50 -14.80 -12.52
C THR A 15 -11.49 -13.77 -11.38
N ARG A 16 -11.43 -14.22 -10.11
CA ARG A 16 -11.34 -13.33 -8.94
C ARG A 16 -10.08 -12.45 -9.02
N LYS A 17 -8.93 -13.05 -9.29
CA LYS A 17 -7.66 -12.36 -9.44
C LYS A 17 -7.72 -11.32 -10.57
N ALA A 18 -8.22 -11.69 -11.75
CA ALA A 18 -8.38 -10.78 -12.88
C ALA A 18 -9.28 -9.58 -12.56
N ILE A 19 -10.35 -9.78 -11.78
CA ILE A 19 -11.22 -8.69 -11.32
C ILE A 19 -10.46 -7.76 -10.37
N LEU A 20 -9.67 -8.29 -9.42
CA LEU A 20 -8.90 -7.48 -8.47
C LEU A 20 -7.78 -6.70 -9.19
N GLU A 21 -7.07 -7.30 -10.12
CA GLU A 21 -6.04 -6.63 -10.92
C GLU A 21 -6.63 -5.49 -11.77
N ALA A 22 -7.79 -5.72 -12.41
CA ALA A 22 -8.51 -4.68 -13.14
C ALA A 22 -9.00 -3.57 -12.20
N ALA A 23 -9.51 -3.91 -11.01
CA ALA A 23 -9.94 -2.94 -10.01
C ALA A 23 -8.78 -2.07 -9.54
N MET A 24 -7.58 -2.64 -9.34
CA MET A 24 -6.38 -1.87 -9.00
C MET A 24 -6.10 -0.78 -10.03
N THR A 25 -6.08 -1.13 -11.31
CA THR A 25 -5.79 -0.18 -12.40
C THR A 25 -6.88 0.88 -12.52
N VAL A 26 -8.14 0.44 -12.59
CA VAL A 26 -9.29 1.34 -12.83
C VAL A 26 -9.49 2.32 -11.68
N LEU A 27 -9.40 1.86 -10.42
CA LEU A 27 -9.62 2.71 -9.25
C LEU A 27 -8.42 3.61 -8.93
N ALA A 28 -7.21 3.24 -9.33
CA ALA A 28 -6.04 4.11 -9.26
C ALA A 28 -6.18 5.33 -10.18
N GLU A 29 -6.78 5.14 -11.36
CA GLU A 29 -7.03 6.22 -12.33
C GLU A 29 -8.32 6.99 -12.04
N ASN A 30 -9.38 6.28 -11.66
CA ASN A 30 -10.69 6.86 -11.37
C ASN A 30 -11.33 6.22 -10.12
N PRO A 31 -11.15 6.82 -8.94
CA PRO A 31 -11.74 6.35 -7.68
C PRO A 31 -13.27 6.17 -7.72
N ALA A 32 -13.96 6.93 -8.59
CA ALA A 32 -15.42 6.88 -8.74
C ALA A 32 -15.91 5.84 -9.75
N ALA A 33 -15.02 5.07 -10.38
CA ALA A 33 -15.37 4.07 -11.39
C ALA A 33 -16.38 3.04 -10.85
N SER A 34 -17.32 2.65 -11.71
CA SER A 34 -18.38 1.69 -11.36
C SER A 34 -17.91 0.24 -11.40
N LEU A 35 -18.68 -0.68 -10.78
CA LEU A 35 -18.45 -2.12 -10.95
C LEU A 35 -18.54 -2.56 -12.42
N GLY A 36 -19.31 -1.84 -13.24
CA GLY A 36 -19.42 -2.08 -14.66
C GLY A 36 -18.14 -1.76 -15.43
N ASP A 37 -17.45 -0.67 -15.06
CA ASP A 37 -16.17 -0.28 -15.66
C ASP A 37 -15.08 -1.30 -15.30
N ILE A 38 -15.07 -1.74 -14.05
CA ILE A 38 -14.14 -2.79 -13.57
C ILE A 38 -14.42 -4.13 -14.28
N ALA A 39 -15.69 -4.52 -14.46
CA ALA A 39 -16.04 -5.73 -15.19
C ALA A 39 -15.54 -5.70 -16.65
N THR A 40 -15.69 -4.53 -17.31
CA THR A 40 -15.21 -4.30 -18.68
C THR A 40 -13.68 -4.42 -18.74
N ALA A 41 -12.97 -3.78 -17.83
CA ALA A 41 -11.52 -3.82 -17.75
C ALA A 41 -10.99 -5.26 -17.44
N ALA A 42 -11.71 -6.01 -16.60
CA ALA A 42 -11.38 -7.40 -16.27
C ALA A 42 -11.72 -8.40 -17.40
N GLY A 43 -12.38 -7.95 -18.47
CA GLY A 43 -12.84 -8.83 -19.54
C GLY A 43 -13.93 -9.83 -19.11
N VAL A 44 -14.73 -9.49 -18.08
CA VAL A 44 -15.80 -10.36 -17.57
C VAL A 44 -17.17 -9.72 -17.74
N GLY A 45 -18.20 -10.55 -17.79
CA GLY A 45 -19.59 -10.06 -17.78
C GLY A 45 -19.97 -9.45 -16.44
N ARG A 46 -20.84 -8.41 -16.43
CA ARG A 46 -21.36 -7.79 -15.20
C ARG A 46 -21.98 -8.81 -14.23
N SER A 47 -22.70 -9.79 -14.74
CA SER A 47 -23.29 -10.88 -13.92
C SER A 47 -22.21 -11.77 -13.27
N THR A 48 -21.08 -11.95 -13.94
CA THR A 48 -19.94 -12.68 -13.37
C THR A 48 -19.31 -11.89 -12.25
N LEU A 49 -19.07 -10.58 -12.44
CA LEU A 49 -18.53 -9.72 -11.38
C LEU A 49 -19.47 -9.69 -10.17
N HIS A 50 -20.79 -9.46 -10.38
CA HIS A 50 -21.77 -9.45 -9.28
C HIS A 50 -21.88 -10.78 -8.53
N ARG A 51 -21.59 -11.90 -9.18
CA ARG A 51 -21.54 -13.21 -8.49
C ARG A 51 -20.33 -13.35 -7.56
N HIS A 52 -19.22 -12.67 -7.87
CA HIS A 52 -18.03 -12.64 -7.02
C HIS A 52 -18.12 -11.56 -5.94
N TYR A 53 -18.65 -10.39 -6.31
CA TYR A 53 -18.74 -9.20 -5.49
C TYR A 53 -20.13 -8.56 -5.69
N PRO A 54 -21.14 -8.98 -4.89
CA PRO A 54 -22.50 -8.47 -4.99
C PRO A 54 -22.58 -6.95 -4.81
N GLU A 55 -21.80 -6.44 -3.87
CA GLU A 55 -21.74 -5.01 -3.54
C GLU A 55 -20.35 -4.43 -3.79
N ARG A 56 -20.28 -3.11 -4.01
CA ARG A 56 -19.00 -2.39 -4.12
C ARG A 56 -18.13 -2.58 -2.88
N THR A 57 -18.73 -2.60 -1.71
CA THR A 57 -18.05 -2.80 -0.43
C THR A 57 -17.35 -4.16 -0.36
N ASP A 58 -17.94 -5.22 -0.95
CA ASP A 58 -17.32 -6.54 -1.01
C ASP A 58 -16.06 -6.54 -1.87
N LEU A 59 -16.13 -5.85 -3.02
CA LEU A 59 -14.96 -5.68 -3.88
C LEU A 59 -13.86 -4.88 -3.18
N ILE A 60 -14.20 -3.77 -2.54
CA ILE A 60 -13.22 -2.92 -1.83
C ILE A 60 -12.55 -3.69 -0.68
N ARG A 61 -13.29 -4.48 0.10
CA ARG A 61 -12.74 -5.35 1.13
C ARG A 61 -11.74 -6.35 0.57
N ALA A 62 -12.12 -7.05 -0.50
CA ALA A 62 -11.26 -8.03 -1.15
C ALA A 62 -10.03 -7.37 -1.78
N LEU A 63 -10.20 -6.18 -2.36
CA LEU A 63 -9.11 -5.38 -2.91
C LEU A 63 -8.12 -4.94 -1.83
N ALA A 64 -8.61 -4.51 -0.66
CA ALA A 64 -7.78 -4.13 0.46
C ALA A 64 -6.88 -5.28 0.93
N ILE A 65 -7.45 -6.47 1.09
CA ILE A 65 -6.70 -7.67 1.46
C ILE A 65 -5.68 -8.04 0.39
N HIS A 66 -6.06 -7.93 -0.89
CA HIS A 66 -5.16 -8.24 -2.01
C HIS A 66 -3.98 -7.27 -2.08
N VAL A 67 -4.24 -5.96 -1.99
CA VAL A 67 -3.20 -4.92 -2.00
C VAL A 67 -2.29 -5.03 -0.78
N HIS A 68 -2.84 -5.37 0.38
CA HIS A 68 -2.06 -5.63 1.59
C HIS A 68 -1.12 -6.83 1.41
N ALA A 69 -1.61 -7.93 0.83
CA ALA A 69 -0.77 -9.09 0.54
C ALA A 69 0.36 -8.77 -0.45
N LEU A 70 0.09 -7.94 -1.47
CA LEU A 70 1.12 -7.45 -2.40
C LEU A 70 2.15 -6.58 -1.69
N SER A 71 1.72 -5.71 -0.78
CA SER A 71 2.62 -4.88 0.03
C SER A 71 3.54 -5.73 0.91
N THR A 72 2.97 -6.70 1.62
CA THR A 72 3.75 -7.62 2.47
C THR A 72 4.77 -8.42 1.65
N ALA A 73 4.36 -8.96 0.51
CA ALA A 73 5.26 -9.69 -0.38
C ALA A 73 6.40 -8.80 -0.93
N ALA A 74 6.10 -7.55 -1.29
CA ALA A 74 7.10 -6.60 -1.75
C ALA A 74 8.10 -6.23 -0.64
N ILE A 75 7.65 -6.12 0.61
CA ILE A 75 8.53 -5.90 1.78
C ILE A 75 9.46 -7.10 1.97
N GLU A 76 8.92 -8.31 1.90
CA GLU A 76 9.72 -9.55 2.02
C GLU A 76 10.78 -9.63 0.92
N GLU A 77 10.42 -9.34 -0.34
CA GLU A 77 11.33 -9.34 -1.49
C GLU A 77 12.42 -8.26 -1.38
N ALA A 78 12.10 -7.10 -0.80
CA ALA A 78 13.05 -6.03 -0.54
C ALA A 78 14.13 -6.41 0.49
N ASP A 79 13.96 -7.53 1.19
CA ASP A 79 14.89 -8.06 2.20
C ASP A 79 15.40 -6.98 3.18
N PRO A 80 14.52 -6.42 4.01
CA PRO A 80 14.86 -5.29 4.88
C PRO A 80 15.88 -5.64 5.98
N ALA A 81 16.10 -6.92 6.25
CA ALA A 81 17.09 -7.39 7.21
C ALA A 81 18.53 -7.36 6.65
N CYS A 82 18.69 -7.39 5.33
CA CYS A 82 19.98 -7.55 4.67
C CYS A 82 20.68 -6.22 4.36
N GLY A 83 21.97 -6.16 4.63
CA GLY A 83 22.87 -5.08 4.26
C GLY A 83 22.79 -3.83 5.17
N PRO A 84 23.39 -2.71 4.72
CA PRO A 84 23.35 -1.45 5.47
C PRO A 84 21.91 -0.98 5.69
N PRO A 85 21.53 -0.53 6.91
CA PRO A 85 20.15 -0.16 7.22
C PRO A 85 19.55 0.92 6.31
N ILE A 86 20.35 1.89 5.89
CA ILE A 86 19.91 2.96 4.98
C ILE A 86 19.56 2.41 3.60
N ASP A 87 20.34 1.49 3.07
CA ASP A 87 20.09 0.87 1.76
C ASP A 87 18.86 -0.05 1.84
N ALA A 88 18.71 -0.78 2.94
CA ALA A 88 17.53 -1.60 3.20
C ALA A 88 16.26 -0.75 3.29
N LEU A 89 16.28 0.37 4.01
CA LEU A 89 15.16 1.30 4.09
C LEU A 89 14.81 1.88 2.72
N ARG A 90 15.81 2.24 1.91
CA ARG A 90 15.60 2.74 0.54
C ARG A 90 14.86 1.71 -0.32
N ARG A 91 15.28 0.43 -0.31
CA ARG A 91 14.60 -0.64 -1.04
C ARG A 91 13.13 -0.78 -0.63
N VAL A 92 12.87 -0.69 0.67
CA VAL A 92 11.49 -0.74 1.21
C VAL A 92 10.67 0.47 0.75
N VAL A 93 11.21 1.68 0.79
CA VAL A 93 10.52 2.88 0.25
C VAL A 93 10.21 2.70 -1.22
N GLU A 94 11.18 2.24 -2.01
CA GLU A 94 11.04 2.04 -3.45
C GLU A 94 9.96 0.99 -3.78
N CYS A 95 9.97 -0.18 -3.13
CA CYS A 95 9.00 -1.22 -3.41
C CYS A 95 7.57 -0.82 -3.00
N GLN A 96 7.40 -0.01 -1.95
CA GLN A 96 6.08 0.48 -1.56
C GLN A 96 5.55 1.56 -2.52
N LEU A 97 6.41 2.44 -3.03
CA LEU A 97 6.03 3.41 -4.07
C LEU A 97 5.63 2.72 -5.38
N ASP A 98 6.22 1.56 -5.69
CA ASP A 98 5.90 0.80 -6.91
C ASP A 98 4.50 0.17 -6.88
N LEU A 99 3.87 0.04 -5.70
CA LEU A 99 2.45 -0.35 -5.59
C LEU A 99 1.51 0.74 -6.13
N GLY A 100 2.00 1.98 -6.23
CA GLY A 100 1.28 3.09 -6.81
C GLY A 100 0.11 3.63 -5.98
N PRO A 101 -0.71 4.49 -6.60
CA PRO A 101 -1.79 5.20 -5.89
C PRO A 101 -2.88 4.30 -5.31
N ILE A 102 -3.02 3.07 -5.81
CA ILE A 102 -4.06 2.14 -5.35
C ILE A 102 -3.86 1.74 -3.88
N PHE A 103 -2.59 1.65 -3.43
CA PHE A 103 -2.30 1.32 -2.05
C PHE A 103 -2.95 2.34 -1.10
N LEU A 104 -2.71 3.63 -1.35
CA LEU A 104 -3.26 4.72 -0.53
C LEU A 104 -4.77 4.84 -0.67
N TYR A 105 -5.29 4.71 -1.90
CA TYR A 105 -6.72 4.72 -2.17
C TYR A 105 -7.45 3.73 -1.27
N VAL A 106 -6.98 2.48 -1.23
CA VAL A 106 -7.61 1.42 -0.44
C VAL A 106 -7.63 1.74 1.05
N TYR A 107 -6.52 2.23 1.61
CA TYR A 107 -6.44 2.55 3.04
C TYR A 107 -7.25 3.79 3.46
N GLN A 108 -7.59 4.65 2.50
CA GLN A 108 -8.44 5.84 2.74
C GLN A 108 -9.94 5.56 2.57
N GLU A 109 -10.30 4.43 1.94
CA GLU A 109 -11.70 4.07 1.69
C GLU A 109 -12.52 3.95 2.98
N PRO A 110 -13.71 4.57 3.03
CA PRO A 110 -14.57 4.51 4.22
C PRO A 110 -14.89 3.07 4.65
N THR A 111 -15.12 2.17 3.70
CA THR A 111 -15.37 0.74 3.96
C THR A 111 -14.23 0.10 4.77
N VAL A 112 -12.98 0.44 4.46
CA VAL A 112 -11.80 -0.09 5.15
C VAL A 112 -11.64 0.56 6.52
N ARG A 113 -11.82 1.88 6.59
CA ARG A 113 -11.63 2.64 7.83
C ARG A 113 -12.66 2.36 8.92
N THR A 114 -13.86 1.95 8.54
CA THR A 114 -14.97 1.68 9.47
C THR A 114 -15.13 0.22 9.83
N ASP A 115 -14.35 -0.69 9.23
CA ASP A 115 -14.36 -2.11 9.51
C ASP A 115 -13.23 -2.49 10.49
N PRO A 116 -13.52 -2.78 11.77
CA PRO A 116 -12.48 -3.08 12.77
C PRO A 116 -11.69 -4.34 12.48
N GLU A 117 -12.34 -5.39 11.93
CA GLU A 117 -11.66 -6.67 11.62
C GLU A 117 -10.70 -6.49 10.43
N LEU A 118 -11.17 -5.82 9.38
CA LEU A 118 -10.34 -5.52 8.22
C LEU A 118 -9.16 -4.63 8.60
N LYS A 119 -9.43 -3.59 9.39
CA LYS A 119 -8.37 -2.71 9.89
C LYS A 119 -7.33 -3.47 10.72
N ALA A 120 -7.75 -4.32 11.64
CA ALA A 120 -6.82 -5.13 12.44
C ALA A 120 -5.96 -6.06 11.57
N HIS A 121 -6.51 -6.59 10.47
CA HIS A 121 -5.75 -7.38 9.50
C HIS A 121 -4.72 -6.52 8.75
N LEU A 122 -5.12 -5.34 8.30
CA LEU A 122 -4.25 -4.42 7.54
C LEU A 122 -3.20 -3.72 8.41
N ASP A 123 -3.36 -3.70 9.73
CA ASP A 123 -2.39 -3.17 10.69
C ASP A 123 -1.23 -4.15 11.01
N THR A 124 -1.16 -5.28 10.31
CA THR A 124 -0.09 -6.30 10.41
C THR A 124 0.81 -6.28 9.17
N GLY A 125 1.89 -7.04 9.19
CA GLY A 125 2.71 -7.30 7.99
C GLY A 125 3.76 -6.22 7.67
N ASP A 126 3.89 -5.20 8.51
CA ASP A 126 4.92 -4.16 8.39
C ASP A 126 5.97 -4.19 9.52
N GLU A 127 6.03 -5.29 10.26
CA GLU A 127 6.98 -5.48 11.37
C GLU A 127 8.44 -5.32 10.90
N ALA A 128 8.76 -5.81 9.70
CA ALA A 128 10.07 -5.67 9.11
C ALA A 128 10.42 -4.22 8.75
N ILE A 129 9.42 -3.38 8.42
CA ILE A 129 9.61 -1.93 8.26
C ILE A 129 9.98 -1.30 9.61
N VAL A 130 9.25 -1.65 10.67
CA VAL A 130 9.54 -1.14 12.03
C VAL A 130 10.95 -1.52 12.47
N GLU A 131 11.38 -2.74 12.15
CA GLU A 131 12.72 -3.20 12.46
C GLU A 131 13.80 -2.41 11.70
N VAL A 132 13.67 -2.22 10.39
CA VAL A 132 14.65 -1.43 9.62
C VAL A 132 14.66 0.04 10.04
N LEU A 133 13.51 0.63 10.34
CA LEU A 133 13.42 1.97 10.88
C LEU A 133 14.14 2.09 12.23
N THR A 134 14.02 1.08 13.09
CA THR A 134 14.73 1.04 14.38
C THR A 134 16.24 0.94 14.18
N ARG A 135 16.71 0.15 13.21
CA ARG A 135 18.14 0.03 12.86
C ARG A 135 18.73 1.33 12.28
N VAL A 136 17.91 2.13 11.58
CA VAL A 136 18.32 3.43 11.02
C VAL A 136 18.27 4.54 12.08
N SER A 137 17.36 4.45 13.05
CA SER A 137 17.17 5.48 14.06
C SER A 137 18.37 5.54 15.01
N THR A 138 19.11 6.65 14.97
CA THR A 138 19.88 7.07 16.14
C THR A 138 18.88 7.57 17.19
N GLU A 139 18.89 6.98 18.38
CA GLU A 139 17.96 7.31 19.48
C GLU A 139 17.82 8.84 19.68
N ARG A 140 16.74 9.40 19.17
CA ARG A 140 16.27 10.71 19.59
C ARG A 140 15.23 10.51 20.68
N ALA A 141 15.60 10.77 21.90
CA ALA A 141 14.83 10.56 23.13
C ALA A 141 13.46 11.27 23.22
N MET A 142 12.93 11.83 22.15
CA MET A 142 11.76 12.71 22.14
C MET A 142 10.65 12.29 21.15
N THR A 143 10.76 11.15 20.47
CA THR A 143 9.70 10.71 19.55
C THR A 143 8.69 9.79 20.25
N PRO A 144 7.37 10.02 20.09
CA PRO A 144 6.36 9.12 20.64
C PRO A 144 6.51 7.69 20.12
N PRO A 145 6.12 6.67 20.91
CA PRO A 145 6.11 5.29 20.44
C PRO A 145 5.35 5.12 19.09
N GLY A 146 5.94 4.39 18.15
CA GLY A 146 5.37 4.15 16.83
C GLY A 146 5.40 5.36 15.88
N TRP A 147 6.10 6.45 16.26
CA TRP A 147 6.19 7.65 15.41
C TRP A 147 6.86 7.37 14.07
N ALA A 148 7.99 6.66 14.06
CA ALA A 148 8.72 6.34 12.84
C ALA A 148 7.86 5.57 11.83
N ARG A 149 7.08 4.58 12.31
CA ARG A 149 6.10 3.85 11.48
C ARG A 149 5.05 4.79 10.88
N ARG A 150 4.47 5.68 11.69
CA ARG A 150 3.48 6.65 11.20
C ARG A 150 4.07 7.62 10.19
N ALA A 151 5.28 8.12 10.45
CA ALA A 151 5.98 9.02 9.54
C ALA A 151 6.30 8.34 8.22
N PHE A 152 6.74 7.07 8.25
CA PHE A 152 7.00 6.27 7.04
C PHE A 152 5.76 6.24 6.13
N TRP A 153 4.61 5.82 6.65
CA TRP A 153 3.38 5.72 5.87
C TRP A 153 2.86 7.08 5.39
N ALA A 154 2.95 8.12 6.23
CA ALA A 154 2.55 9.48 5.86
C ALA A 154 3.43 10.08 4.77
N LEU A 155 4.72 9.77 4.76
CA LEU A 155 5.65 10.23 3.71
C LEU A 155 5.43 9.50 2.39
N LEU A 156 5.09 8.22 2.42
CA LEU A 156 4.67 7.49 1.22
C LEU A 156 3.39 8.08 0.62
N ASP A 157 2.41 8.44 1.46
CA ASP A 157 1.18 9.11 1.04
C ASP A 157 1.50 10.44 0.34
N ALA A 158 2.25 11.30 0.98
CA ALA A 158 2.69 12.57 0.40
C ALA A 158 3.49 12.38 -0.91
N GLY A 159 4.33 11.35 -0.99
CA GLY A 159 5.09 11.03 -2.19
C GLY A 159 4.21 10.60 -3.36
N ALA A 160 3.21 9.76 -3.11
CA ALA A 160 2.26 9.35 -4.14
C ALA A 160 1.36 10.51 -4.61
N GLU A 161 0.98 11.42 -3.69
CA GLU A 161 0.27 12.65 -4.04
C GLU A 161 1.13 13.55 -4.94
N ALA A 162 2.40 13.78 -4.59
CA ALA A 162 3.33 14.57 -5.39
C ALA A 162 3.55 13.97 -6.79
N ALA A 163 3.60 12.65 -6.91
CA ALA A 163 3.68 11.99 -8.22
C ALA A 163 2.43 12.25 -9.07
N ARG A 164 1.25 12.17 -8.44
CA ARG A 164 -0.05 12.28 -9.13
C ARG A 164 -0.41 13.73 -9.50
N GLU A 165 -0.19 14.68 -8.60
CA GLU A 165 -0.60 16.08 -8.77
C GLU A 165 0.46 16.94 -9.44
N ASP A 166 1.71 16.77 -9.04
CA ASP A 166 2.81 17.61 -9.49
C ASP A 166 3.67 16.96 -10.58
N GLY A 167 3.45 15.67 -10.88
CA GLY A 167 4.28 14.90 -11.79
C GLY A 167 5.72 14.73 -11.29
N THR A 168 5.94 14.80 -9.96
CA THR A 168 7.28 14.71 -9.37
C THR A 168 7.94 13.37 -9.72
N PRO A 169 9.17 13.39 -10.28
CA PRO A 169 9.87 12.16 -10.65
C PRO A 169 10.10 11.23 -9.44
N ARG A 170 9.92 9.91 -9.65
CA ARG A 170 10.03 8.88 -8.62
C ARG A 170 11.31 9.00 -7.78
N HIS A 171 12.47 9.19 -8.41
CA HIS A 171 13.74 9.29 -7.70
C HIS A 171 13.80 10.48 -6.73
N GLN A 172 13.19 11.62 -7.10
CA GLN A 172 13.11 12.80 -6.23
C GLN A 172 12.20 12.53 -5.03
N ILE A 173 11.11 11.79 -5.22
CA ILE A 173 10.21 11.37 -4.16
C ILE A 173 10.95 10.43 -3.19
N VAL A 174 11.65 9.42 -3.70
CA VAL A 174 12.46 8.51 -2.88
C VAL A 174 13.48 9.29 -2.05
N ASP A 175 14.23 10.20 -2.67
CA ASP A 175 15.25 11.00 -1.99
C ASP A 175 14.65 11.92 -0.93
N ALA A 176 13.49 12.53 -1.20
CA ALA A 176 12.77 13.36 -0.23
C ALA A 176 12.28 12.56 0.98
N ILE A 177 11.70 11.37 0.75
CA ILE A 177 11.26 10.46 1.81
C ILE A 177 12.46 10.02 2.65
N MET A 178 13.54 9.58 2.01
CA MET A 178 14.76 9.14 2.70
C MET A 178 15.35 10.26 3.56
N ALA A 179 15.50 11.47 3.01
CA ALA A 179 15.99 12.62 3.77
C ALA A 179 15.08 12.94 4.96
N SER A 180 13.76 12.89 4.78
CA SER A 180 12.79 13.16 5.84
C SER A 180 12.87 12.12 6.97
N LEU A 181 13.05 10.85 6.63
CA LEU A 181 13.15 9.76 7.62
C LEU A 181 14.49 9.77 8.38
N THR A 182 15.59 10.15 7.72
CA THR A 182 16.94 10.04 8.29
C THR A 182 17.46 11.35 8.90
N GLU A 183 17.15 12.49 8.28
CA GLU A 183 17.66 13.81 8.68
C GLU A 183 16.58 14.69 9.31
N GLY A 184 15.31 14.37 9.09
CA GLY A 184 14.16 15.19 9.43
C GLY A 184 13.82 16.23 8.34
N THR A 185 12.55 16.68 8.34
CA THR A 185 12.02 17.60 7.31
C THR A 185 12.59 19.02 7.45
N ILE A 186 12.99 19.40 8.67
CA ILE A 186 13.57 20.71 8.98
C ILE A 186 14.94 20.45 9.62
N ASN A 187 16.00 20.75 8.89
CA ASN A 187 17.37 20.67 9.41
C ASN A 187 17.82 22.08 9.82
N PRO A 188 17.89 22.42 11.12
CA PRO A 188 18.29 23.74 11.58
C PRO A 188 19.80 24.07 11.36
N HIS A 189 20.57 23.10 10.85
CA HIS A 189 22.03 23.23 10.68
C HIS A 189 22.49 23.41 9.22
N ARG A 190 21.60 23.61 8.25
CA ARG A 190 21.96 24.10 6.91
C ARG A 190 21.85 25.66 6.90
N SER A 191 22.86 26.28 7.40
CA SER A 191 23.19 27.70 7.14
C SER A 191 24.40 27.76 6.28
#